data_ef65550baf4eb40c24e94dac4c2e8ea0
#
_entry.id   ef65550baf4eb40c24e94dac4c2e8ea0
#
_cell.length_a   1.000
_cell.length_b   1.000
_cell.length_c   1.000
_cell.angle_alpha   90.00
_cell.angle_beta   90.00
_cell.angle_gamma   90.00
#
_symmetry.space_group_name_H-M   'P 1'
#
loop_
_entity.id
_entity.type
_entity.pdbx_description
1 polymer ?
#
loop_
_entity_poly.entity_id
_entity_poly.type
_entity_poly.pdbx_seq_one_letter_code
_entity_poly.pdbx_strand_id
1 'polypeptide(L)'
;MSKLFGTDGVRGLANGLITAELSLQLAQAAAVVLGHNAVDGGRRPTAVIARDPRISGEFIAAAVEAGLASSGVDVYDAGVLPTPAAAFLVADLDADFGVMISASHNPAPDNGIKFLARGGKKLSDALEDAIEAEMANETRRPVAGDVGRIQRFADAEDRYVVHLLQTLPHRLDGLTVVLDCAHGAASGCSPEVFRNAGAEIVVIGADPDGVNINDGYGSTHLEKLQAAVLEHGADLGIAHDGDADRCLAVDHEGSIVDGDEIMAVMALAMRDAGKLRDDTLVATVMSNLGLKIALREAGITLKETGVGDRYVLEGMRDGDYSLGGEQSGHVIFAEYATTGDGVLTGLQLAARMAGTGKTLKELAAVMTKLPQVLINVKGVDRTAATSDEGVQDAVREAEAVLGETGRVLLRPSGTEPVVRVMVEAADTDTAQRIAEDLAATVQERLSLEPVA
;
A
#
# COMPACT_ATOMS: atom_id res chain seq x y z
N MET A 1 -12.69 0.31 25.59
CA MET A 1 -12.15 1.41 24.76
C MET A 1 -12.29 0.97 23.29
N SER A 2 -12.57 1.86 22.35
CA SER A 2 -12.51 1.53 20.93
C SER A 2 -11.08 1.15 20.59
N LYS A 3 -10.87 0.14 19.75
CA LYS A 3 -9.54 -0.29 19.28
C LYS A 3 -8.81 0.91 18.66
N LEU A 4 -7.56 1.15 19.06
CA LEU A 4 -6.76 2.28 18.60
C LEU A 4 -6.13 1.98 17.24
N PHE A 5 -5.59 0.76 17.08
CA PHE A 5 -5.05 0.29 15.82
C PHE A 5 -6.15 0.00 14.81
N GLY A 6 -6.05 0.62 13.62
CA GLY A 6 -6.85 0.31 12.44
C GLY A 6 -6.24 -0.83 11.62
N THR A 7 -6.58 -0.90 10.33
CA THR A 7 -6.02 -1.89 9.41
C THR A 7 -4.54 -1.65 9.09
N ASP A 8 -4.04 -0.41 9.28
CA ASP A 8 -2.68 -0.03 8.97
C ASP A 8 -2.15 1.03 9.95
N GLY A 9 -1.88 0.61 11.17
CA GLY A 9 -1.42 1.45 12.26
C GLY A 9 -2.50 2.30 12.91
N VAL A 10 -2.06 3.31 13.67
CA VAL A 10 -2.93 4.31 14.32
C VAL A 10 -2.96 5.54 13.43
N ARG A 11 -4.11 5.91 12.89
CA ARG A 11 -4.28 7.05 11.98
C ARG A 11 -5.37 8.00 12.45
N GLY A 12 -5.20 9.28 12.18
CA GLY A 12 -6.21 10.30 12.43
C GLY A 12 -5.69 11.72 12.28
N LEU A 13 -6.54 12.69 12.62
CA LEU A 13 -6.19 14.11 12.57
C LEU A 13 -5.00 14.38 13.50
N ALA A 14 -3.92 14.94 12.96
CA ALA A 14 -2.76 15.37 13.74
C ALA A 14 -3.15 16.48 14.72
N ASN A 15 -2.64 16.42 15.95
CA ASN A 15 -3.08 17.26 17.09
C ASN A 15 -4.57 17.11 17.47
N GLY A 16 -5.31 16.22 16.80
CA GLY A 16 -6.65 15.80 17.20
C GLY A 16 -6.57 14.44 17.91
N LEU A 17 -6.50 13.36 17.12
CA LEU A 17 -6.27 12.01 17.63
C LEU A 17 -4.79 11.74 17.86
N ILE A 18 -3.94 12.05 16.87
CA ILE A 18 -2.48 11.81 16.95
C ILE A 18 -1.83 13.01 17.62
N THR A 19 -1.78 13.00 18.95
CA THR A 19 -1.13 14.02 19.77
C THR A 19 0.30 13.62 20.14
N ALA A 20 1.11 14.56 20.62
CA ALA A 20 2.44 14.27 21.13
C ALA A 20 2.42 13.29 22.31
N GLU A 21 1.43 13.44 23.20
CA GLU A 21 1.23 12.56 24.37
C GLU A 21 0.91 11.14 23.95
N LEU A 22 -0.04 10.96 23.02
CA LEU A 22 -0.41 9.65 22.50
C LEU A 22 0.81 9.00 21.80
N SER A 23 1.53 9.76 20.99
CA SER A 23 2.70 9.29 20.24
C SER A 23 3.80 8.79 21.17
N LEU A 24 4.07 9.54 22.25
CA LEU A 24 5.03 9.17 23.29
C LEU A 24 4.61 7.92 24.05
N GLN A 25 3.35 7.84 24.49
CA GLN A 25 2.82 6.67 25.23
C GLN A 25 2.84 5.40 24.36
N LEU A 26 2.41 5.54 23.09
CA LEU A 26 2.40 4.44 22.13
C LEU A 26 3.82 3.91 21.86
N ALA A 27 4.80 4.81 21.72
CA ALA A 27 6.21 4.45 21.54
C ALA A 27 6.79 3.75 22.78
N GLN A 28 6.44 4.20 23.98
CA GLN A 28 6.88 3.57 25.23
C GLN A 28 6.31 2.14 25.35
N ALA A 29 5.04 1.93 25.04
CA ALA A 29 4.43 0.61 25.03
C ALA A 29 5.06 -0.31 23.97
N ALA A 30 5.27 0.22 22.75
CA ALA A 30 5.93 -0.51 21.68
C ALA A 30 7.38 -0.92 22.04
N ALA A 31 8.13 -0.06 22.75
CA ALA A 31 9.49 -0.37 23.23
C ALA A 31 9.51 -1.61 24.13
N VAL A 32 8.50 -1.76 25.01
CA VAL A 32 8.38 -2.93 25.90
C VAL A 32 8.03 -4.18 25.10
N VAL A 33 6.99 -4.11 24.26
CA VAL A 33 6.47 -5.27 23.53
C VAL A 33 7.43 -5.74 22.44
N LEU A 34 7.93 -4.82 21.61
CA LEU A 34 8.77 -5.17 20.46
C LEU A 34 10.25 -5.32 20.83
N GLY A 35 10.72 -4.64 21.88
CA GLY A 35 12.08 -4.74 22.38
C GLY A 35 12.32 -5.94 23.34
N HIS A 36 11.28 -6.68 23.72
CA HIS A 36 11.33 -7.74 24.73
C HIS A 36 12.46 -8.76 24.47
N ASN A 37 12.52 -9.33 23.28
CA ASN A 37 13.52 -10.34 22.94
C ASN A 37 14.98 -9.83 23.04
N ALA A 38 15.21 -8.55 22.73
CA ALA A 38 16.55 -7.95 22.87
C ALA A 38 16.92 -7.82 24.34
N VAL A 39 16.00 -7.36 25.17
CA VAL A 39 16.21 -7.19 26.62
C VAL A 39 16.46 -8.54 27.30
N ASP A 40 15.67 -9.55 26.98
CA ASP A 40 15.85 -10.91 27.51
C ASP A 40 17.18 -11.53 27.06
N GLY A 41 17.64 -11.18 25.86
CA GLY A 41 18.98 -11.55 25.36
C GLY A 41 20.12 -10.73 25.95
N GLY A 42 19.86 -9.79 26.88
CA GLY A 42 20.87 -8.98 27.54
C GLY A 42 21.47 -7.86 26.68
N ARG A 43 20.79 -7.49 25.58
CA ARG A 43 21.22 -6.38 24.73
C ARG A 43 20.16 -5.25 24.72
N ARG A 44 20.59 -4.07 24.31
CA ARG A 44 19.70 -2.93 24.13
C ARG A 44 18.90 -3.12 22.84
N PRO A 45 17.57 -2.87 22.87
CA PRO A 45 16.76 -2.87 21.65
C PRO A 45 17.15 -1.71 20.73
N THR A 46 16.96 -1.92 19.43
CA THR A 46 17.20 -0.91 18.39
C THR A 46 15.96 -0.71 17.54
N ALA A 47 15.72 0.54 17.11
CA ALA A 47 14.60 0.88 16.23
C ALA A 47 15.03 1.84 15.13
N VAL A 48 14.46 1.69 13.94
CA VAL A 48 14.55 2.65 12.83
C VAL A 48 13.25 3.47 12.81
N ILE A 49 13.36 4.79 12.67
CA ILE A 49 12.23 5.70 12.47
C ILE A 49 12.35 6.36 11.11
N ALA A 50 11.27 6.40 10.36
CA ALA A 50 11.13 7.22 9.16
C ALA A 50 9.76 7.91 9.16
N ARG A 51 9.61 8.94 8.32
CA ARG A 51 8.36 9.69 8.17
C ARG A 51 8.15 10.16 6.74
N ASP A 52 6.91 10.49 6.40
CA ASP A 52 6.61 11.29 5.23
C ASP A 52 6.85 12.81 5.52
N PRO A 53 6.77 13.69 4.51
CA PRO A 53 7.12 15.09 4.68
C PRO A 53 6.01 15.94 5.33
N ARG A 54 4.92 15.38 5.86
CA ARG A 54 3.88 16.16 6.57
C ARG A 54 4.52 16.98 7.68
N ILE A 55 4.11 18.24 7.80
CA ILE A 55 4.62 19.14 8.85
C ILE A 55 4.39 18.57 10.25
N SER A 56 3.27 17.86 10.47
CA SER A 56 2.99 17.19 11.73
C SER A 56 3.93 16.01 12.03
N GLY A 57 4.58 15.45 11.01
CA GLY A 57 5.56 14.37 11.16
C GLY A 57 6.73 14.74 12.07
N GLU A 58 7.11 16.02 12.10
CA GLU A 58 8.25 16.48 12.91
C GLU A 58 8.00 16.33 14.42
N PHE A 59 6.87 16.84 14.92
CA PHE A 59 6.57 16.73 16.35
C PHE A 59 6.21 15.30 16.77
N ILE A 60 5.54 14.55 15.87
CA ILE A 60 5.21 13.15 16.11
C ILE A 60 6.49 12.31 16.21
N ALA A 61 7.44 12.49 15.28
CA ALA A 61 8.73 11.79 15.32
C ALA A 61 9.48 12.10 16.60
N ALA A 62 9.60 13.38 16.98
CA ALA A 62 10.26 13.79 18.23
C ALA A 62 9.62 13.14 19.47
N ALA A 63 8.28 13.02 19.52
CA ALA A 63 7.58 12.37 20.62
C ALA A 63 7.83 10.84 20.64
N VAL A 64 7.80 10.19 19.47
CA VAL A 64 8.09 8.75 19.32
C VAL A 64 9.54 8.46 19.72
N GLU A 65 10.49 9.23 19.24
CA GLU A 65 11.91 9.10 19.58
C GLU A 65 12.16 9.25 21.08
N ALA A 66 11.54 10.28 21.69
CA ALA A 66 11.62 10.49 23.14
C ALA A 66 11.02 9.30 23.91
N GLY A 67 9.87 8.78 23.46
CA GLY A 67 9.22 7.61 24.05
C GLY A 67 10.11 6.37 24.00
N LEU A 68 10.68 6.06 22.84
CA LEU A 68 11.57 4.92 22.64
C LEU A 68 12.86 5.06 23.44
N ALA A 69 13.56 6.19 23.31
CA ALA A 69 14.84 6.40 24.00
C ALA A 69 14.69 6.42 25.53
N SER A 70 13.61 7.04 26.05
CA SER A 70 13.32 7.03 27.50
C SER A 70 12.98 5.63 28.02
N SER A 71 12.61 4.71 27.16
CA SER A 71 12.34 3.29 27.48
C SER A 71 13.55 2.38 27.23
N GLY A 72 14.71 2.94 26.84
CA GLY A 72 15.98 2.23 26.68
C GLY A 72 16.23 1.67 25.30
N VAL A 73 15.57 2.18 24.27
CA VAL A 73 15.76 1.79 22.86
C VAL A 73 16.75 2.74 22.19
N ASP A 74 17.75 2.22 21.49
CA ASP A 74 18.58 3.02 20.61
C ASP A 74 17.82 3.27 19.29
N VAL A 75 17.68 4.53 18.92
CA VAL A 75 16.85 5.00 17.79
C VAL A 75 17.74 5.50 16.67
N TYR A 76 17.47 5.04 15.45
CA TYR A 76 18.09 5.50 14.21
C TYR A 76 17.03 6.30 13.40
N ASP A 77 17.16 7.63 13.41
CA ASP A 77 16.29 8.54 12.64
C ASP A 77 16.75 8.58 11.18
N ALA A 78 15.97 7.96 10.31
CA ALA A 78 16.19 7.93 8.87
C ALA A 78 15.60 9.14 8.14
N GLY A 79 14.88 10.02 8.84
CA GLY A 79 14.29 11.23 8.25
C GLY A 79 13.08 10.96 7.36
N VAL A 80 13.01 11.71 6.25
CA VAL A 80 11.91 11.57 5.28
C VAL A 80 12.25 10.49 4.27
N LEU A 81 11.58 9.34 4.36
CA LEU A 81 11.75 8.19 3.47
C LEU A 81 10.43 7.43 3.30
N PRO A 82 10.26 6.68 2.19
CA PRO A 82 9.11 5.80 1.95
C PRO A 82 8.89 4.73 3.03
N THR A 83 7.64 4.31 3.19
CA THR A 83 7.30 3.15 4.04
C THR A 83 8.14 1.90 3.70
N PRO A 84 8.29 1.49 2.42
CA PRO A 84 9.15 0.34 2.09
C PRO A 84 10.63 0.57 2.40
N ALA A 85 11.13 1.81 2.34
CA ALA A 85 12.48 2.11 2.76
C ALA A 85 12.67 1.89 4.26
N ALA A 86 11.71 2.33 5.09
CA ALA A 86 11.73 2.04 6.52
C ALA A 86 11.75 0.53 6.80
N ALA A 87 10.92 -0.24 6.08
CA ALA A 87 10.89 -1.71 6.20
C ALA A 87 12.22 -2.34 5.80
N PHE A 88 12.81 -1.91 4.68
CA PHE A 88 14.12 -2.36 4.22
C PHE A 88 15.21 -2.07 5.27
N LEU A 89 15.27 -0.85 5.81
CA LEU A 89 16.30 -0.44 6.76
C LEU A 89 16.21 -1.17 8.11
N VAL A 90 14.99 -1.56 8.55
CA VAL A 90 14.83 -2.45 9.72
C VAL A 90 15.51 -3.80 9.49
N ALA A 91 15.39 -4.36 8.29
CA ALA A 91 16.03 -5.61 7.93
C ALA A 91 17.55 -5.44 7.74
N ASP A 92 17.98 -4.38 7.04
CA ASP A 92 19.38 -4.10 6.71
C ASP A 92 20.25 -3.87 7.98
N LEU A 93 19.70 -3.16 8.98
CA LEU A 93 20.37 -2.95 10.26
C LEU A 93 20.19 -4.11 11.27
N ASP A 94 19.42 -5.12 10.95
CA ASP A 94 18.96 -6.13 11.92
C ASP A 94 18.32 -5.49 13.17
N ALA A 95 17.62 -4.37 12.98
CA ALA A 95 16.93 -3.67 14.06
C ALA A 95 15.76 -4.50 14.60
N ASP A 96 15.42 -4.32 15.87
CA ASP A 96 14.37 -5.12 16.51
C ASP A 96 12.99 -4.75 16.01
N PHE A 97 12.80 -3.48 15.62
CA PHE A 97 11.56 -3.01 15.02
C PHE A 97 11.77 -1.68 14.30
N GLY A 98 10.72 -1.21 13.63
CA GLY A 98 10.69 0.09 12.99
C GLY A 98 9.43 0.87 13.29
N VAL A 99 9.47 2.17 13.01
CA VAL A 99 8.31 3.06 13.08
C VAL A 99 8.27 3.90 11.81
N MET A 100 7.14 3.85 11.12
CA MET A 100 6.84 4.77 10.02
C MET A 100 5.75 5.75 10.43
N ILE A 101 6.02 7.03 10.28
CA ILE A 101 5.09 8.12 10.60
C ILE A 101 4.51 8.64 9.29
N SER A 102 3.31 8.19 8.97
CA SER A 102 2.59 8.55 7.74
C SER A 102 1.11 8.15 7.83
N ALA A 103 0.28 8.88 7.09
CA ALA A 103 -1.09 8.48 6.79
C ALA A 103 -1.29 8.12 5.30
N SER A 104 -0.21 7.73 4.58
CA SER A 104 -0.21 7.29 3.18
C SER A 104 -0.91 8.31 2.27
N HIS A 105 -1.99 7.91 1.58
CA HIS A 105 -2.73 8.73 0.63
C HIS A 105 -3.73 9.71 1.25
N ASN A 106 -3.86 9.76 2.59
CA ASN A 106 -4.74 10.73 3.26
C ASN A 106 -4.27 12.18 3.02
N PRO A 107 -5.18 13.17 3.13
CA PRO A 107 -4.81 14.58 3.02
C PRO A 107 -3.86 15.02 4.15
N ALA A 108 -3.17 16.15 3.93
CA ALA A 108 -2.11 16.66 4.81
C ALA A 108 -2.46 16.82 6.30
N PRO A 109 -3.70 17.19 6.71
CA PRO A 109 -4.05 17.30 8.13
C PRO A 109 -4.00 15.99 8.92
N ASP A 110 -4.14 14.85 8.26
CA ASP A 110 -4.02 13.54 8.89
C ASP A 110 -2.57 13.13 9.05
N ASN A 111 -2.31 12.25 10.02
CA ASN A 111 -1.04 11.52 10.16
C ASN A 111 -1.30 10.15 10.77
N GLY A 112 -0.25 9.34 10.90
CA GLY A 112 -0.34 8.02 11.48
C GLY A 112 0.98 7.52 12.02
N ILE A 113 0.89 6.48 12.83
CA ILE A 113 2.05 5.77 13.38
C ILE A 113 1.87 4.29 13.08
N LYS A 114 2.79 3.74 12.28
CA LYS A 114 2.84 2.33 11.92
C LYS A 114 4.07 1.70 12.54
N PHE A 115 3.94 0.54 13.15
CA PHE A 115 5.08 -0.23 13.64
C PHE A 115 5.41 -1.38 12.69
N LEU A 116 6.69 -1.65 12.56
CA LEU A 116 7.24 -2.75 11.78
C LEU A 116 7.96 -3.70 12.73
N ALA A 117 7.67 -4.97 12.64
CA ALA A 117 8.39 -5.99 13.39
C ALA A 117 9.81 -6.19 12.82
N ARG A 118 10.64 -6.94 13.55
CA ARG A 118 11.98 -7.35 13.09
C ARG A 118 11.94 -7.91 11.67
N GLY A 119 12.93 -7.53 10.87
CA GLY A 119 12.98 -7.85 9.44
C GLY A 119 12.06 -7.01 8.57
N GLY A 120 11.57 -5.85 9.08
CA GLY A 120 10.73 -4.93 8.32
C GLY A 120 9.32 -5.44 8.01
N LYS A 121 8.82 -6.38 8.81
CA LYS A 121 7.50 -7.01 8.57
C LYS A 121 6.39 -6.25 9.26
N LYS A 122 5.21 -6.24 8.64
CA LYS A 122 3.98 -5.71 9.28
C LYS A 122 3.68 -6.46 10.58
N LEU A 123 3.21 -5.75 11.61
CA LEU A 123 2.80 -6.36 12.88
C LEU A 123 1.61 -7.31 12.68
N SER A 124 1.53 -8.33 13.54
CA SER A 124 0.32 -9.12 13.71
C SER A 124 -0.67 -8.40 14.64
N ASP A 125 -1.97 -8.72 14.52
CA ASP A 125 -3.01 -8.18 15.42
C ASP A 125 -2.68 -8.43 16.89
N ALA A 126 -2.10 -9.59 17.20
CA ALA A 126 -1.70 -9.94 18.56
C ALA A 126 -0.62 -9.00 19.13
N LEU A 127 0.31 -8.53 18.30
CA LEU A 127 1.30 -7.55 18.72
C LEU A 127 0.71 -6.15 18.86
N GLU A 128 -0.20 -5.76 17.96
CA GLU A 128 -0.92 -4.49 18.06
C GLU A 128 -1.79 -4.45 19.34
N ASP A 129 -2.54 -5.52 19.63
CA ASP A 129 -3.34 -5.66 20.85
C ASP A 129 -2.46 -5.65 22.11
N ALA A 130 -1.27 -6.27 22.05
CA ALA A 130 -0.32 -6.25 23.16
C ALA A 130 0.23 -4.84 23.42
N ILE A 131 0.51 -4.06 22.38
CA ILE A 131 0.95 -2.66 22.52
C ILE A 131 -0.17 -1.82 23.14
N GLU A 132 -1.42 -1.95 22.69
CA GLU A 132 -2.56 -1.24 23.31
C GLU A 132 -2.75 -1.61 24.80
N ALA A 133 -2.62 -2.90 25.13
CA ALA A 133 -2.71 -3.35 26.51
C ALA A 133 -1.59 -2.78 27.39
N GLU A 134 -0.36 -2.72 26.85
CA GLU A 134 0.81 -2.20 27.55
C GLU A 134 0.70 -0.71 27.88
N MET A 135 -0.03 0.07 27.06
CA MET A 135 -0.25 1.51 27.34
C MET A 135 -0.92 1.79 28.69
N ALA A 136 -1.62 0.82 29.28
CA ALA A 136 -2.24 0.95 30.59
C ALA A 136 -1.27 0.65 31.76
N ASN A 137 -0.08 0.15 31.49
CA ASN A 137 0.92 -0.25 32.48
C ASN A 137 1.87 0.90 32.83
N GLU A 138 2.58 0.74 33.95
CA GLU A 138 3.65 1.67 34.29
C GLU A 138 4.83 1.52 33.31
N THR A 139 5.24 2.63 32.73
CA THR A 139 6.33 2.66 31.76
C THR A 139 7.67 2.32 32.44
N ARG A 140 8.43 1.43 31.81
CA ARG A 140 9.83 1.18 32.17
C ARG A 140 10.65 2.46 32.01
N ARG A 141 11.40 2.84 33.04
CA ARG A 141 12.25 4.04 33.03
C ARG A 141 13.68 3.69 33.42
N PRO A 142 14.49 3.20 32.46
CA PRO A 142 15.91 2.96 32.70
C PRO A 142 16.64 4.27 33.05
N VAL A 143 17.75 4.16 33.75
CA VAL A 143 18.54 5.31 34.22
C VAL A 143 19.98 5.22 33.76
N ALA A 144 20.68 6.34 33.80
CA ALA A 144 22.10 6.45 33.48
C ALA A 144 22.45 5.84 32.11
N GLY A 145 23.34 4.86 32.07
CA GLY A 145 23.80 4.21 30.84
C GLY A 145 22.77 3.36 30.12
N ASP A 146 21.63 3.06 30.76
CA ASP A 146 20.59 2.23 30.17
C ASP A 146 19.53 3.03 29.38
N VAL A 147 19.61 4.36 29.41
CA VAL A 147 18.78 5.22 28.52
C VAL A 147 19.24 5.04 27.08
N GLY A 148 18.28 4.93 26.14
CA GLY A 148 18.57 4.80 24.72
C GLY A 148 19.13 6.08 24.10
N ARG A 149 19.75 5.96 22.95
CA ARG A 149 20.31 7.08 22.17
C ARG A 149 19.46 7.35 20.94
N ILE A 150 19.36 8.61 20.55
CA ILE A 150 18.78 9.02 19.27
C ILE A 150 19.95 9.43 18.36
N GLN A 151 20.04 8.82 17.18
CA GLN A 151 21.11 9.02 16.23
C GLN A 151 20.51 9.24 14.83
N ARG A 152 21.04 10.22 14.10
CA ARG A 152 20.69 10.41 12.71
C ARG A 152 21.27 9.26 11.88
N PHE A 153 20.43 8.64 11.06
CA PHE A 153 20.83 7.62 10.10
C PHE A 153 21.15 8.27 8.75
N ALA A 154 22.35 8.81 8.61
CA ALA A 154 22.70 9.75 7.54
C ALA A 154 22.77 9.10 6.14
N ASP A 155 23.06 7.81 6.05
CA ASP A 155 23.16 7.04 4.80
C ASP A 155 21.92 6.16 4.52
N ALA A 156 20.80 6.45 5.19
CA ALA A 156 19.56 5.67 5.07
C ALA A 156 19.00 5.65 3.64
N GLU A 157 18.91 6.83 3.02
CA GLU A 157 18.43 6.99 1.64
C GLU A 157 19.36 6.29 0.64
N ASP A 158 20.66 6.50 0.74
CA ASP A 158 21.67 5.88 -0.12
C ASP A 158 21.58 4.36 -0.09
N ARG A 159 21.40 3.76 1.09
CA ARG A 159 21.24 2.30 1.24
C ARG A 159 20.02 1.79 0.51
N TYR A 160 18.87 2.48 0.64
CA TYR A 160 17.65 2.09 -0.05
C TYR A 160 17.79 2.26 -1.57
N VAL A 161 18.37 3.36 -2.05
CA VAL A 161 18.67 3.58 -3.48
C VAL A 161 19.56 2.48 -4.04
N VAL A 162 20.64 2.13 -3.33
CA VAL A 162 21.55 1.04 -3.73
C VAL A 162 20.81 -0.30 -3.76
N HIS A 163 19.99 -0.59 -2.76
CA HIS A 163 19.16 -1.80 -2.74
C HIS A 163 18.27 -1.88 -3.98
N LEU A 164 17.52 -0.82 -4.29
CA LEU A 164 16.63 -0.77 -5.45
C LEU A 164 17.38 -0.98 -6.78
N LEU A 165 18.54 -0.34 -6.94
CA LEU A 165 19.36 -0.52 -8.16
C LEU A 165 19.86 -1.94 -8.32
N GLN A 166 20.14 -2.66 -7.24
CA GLN A 166 20.56 -4.07 -7.28
C GLN A 166 19.45 -5.02 -7.71
N THR A 167 18.18 -4.62 -7.64
CA THR A 167 17.04 -5.44 -8.10
C THR A 167 16.82 -5.41 -9.60
N LEU A 168 17.43 -4.44 -10.30
CA LEU A 168 17.15 -4.20 -11.71
C LEU A 168 17.75 -5.30 -12.61
N PRO A 169 16.92 -5.99 -13.39
CA PRO A 169 17.42 -6.95 -14.39
C PRO A 169 18.02 -6.26 -15.63
N HIS A 170 17.60 -5.03 -15.93
CA HIS A 170 18.02 -4.22 -17.08
C HIS A 170 18.12 -2.75 -16.71
N ARG A 171 19.09 -2.05 -17.28
CA ARG A 171 19.14 -0.59 -17.19
C ARG A 171 18.00 0.05 -17.99
N LEU A 172 17.69 1.28 -17.66
CA LEU A 172 16.58 2.05 -18.25
C LEU A 172 17.05 3.02 -19.33
N ASP A 173 18.27 2.83 -19.88
CA ASP A 173 18.84 3.73 -20.87
C ASP A 173 17.92 3.84 -22.10
N GLY A 174 17.61 5.10 -22.49
CA GLY A 174 16.74 5.41 -23.63
C GLY A 174 15.25 5.51 -23.29
N LEU A 175 14.85 5.27 -22.04
CA LEU A 175 13.48 5.56 -21.58
C LEU A 175 13.38 6.96 -21.01
N THR A 176 12.32 7.68 -21.37
CA THR A 176 11.90 8.93 -20.74
C THR A 176 10.73 8.64 -19.79
N VAL A 177 10.92 8.94 -18.50
CA VAL A 177 9.95 8.63 -17.43
C VAL A 177 9.50 9.90 -16.73
N VAL A 178 8.19 10.11 -16.61
CA VAL A 178 7.62 11.13 -15.73
C VAL A 178 7.36 10.52 -14.36
N LEU A 179 7.88 11.15 -13.31
CA LEU A 179 7.69 10.72 -11.92
C LEU A 179 6.82 11.73 -11.19
N ASP A 180 5.67 11.28 -10.69
CA ASP A 180 4.82 12.00 -9.76
C ASP A 180 5.05 11.46 -8.34
N CYS A 181 5.70 12.26 -7.51
CA CYS A 181 6.07 11.88 -6.14
C CYS A 181 5.02 12.31 -5.10
N ALA A 182 3.83 12.78 -5.50
CA ALA A 182 2.73 13.19 -4.61
C ALA A 182 3.12 14.24 -3.55
N HIS A 183 4.19 15.01 -3.76
CA HIS A 183 4.85 15.82 -2.71
C HIS A 183 5.10 15.00 -1.43
N GLY A 184 5.37 13.72 -1.59
CA GLY A 184 5.48 12.70 -0.54
C GLY A 184 6.91 12.26 -0.25
N ALA A 185 7.02 11.13 0.42
CA ALA A 185 8.28 10.59 0.91
C ALA A 185 9.23 10.10 -0.21
N ALA A 186 8.71 9.85 -1.43
CA ALA A 186 9.53 9.47 -2.58
C ALA A 186 10.21 10.63 -3.30
N SER A 187 9.97 11.89 -2.89
CA SER A 187 10.46 13.08 -3.59
C SER A 187 11.99 13.13 -3.73
N GLY A 188 12.76 12.55 -2.83
CA GLY A 188 14.22 12.41 -2.92
C GLY A 188 14.61 11.15 -3.69
N CYS A 189 14.29 9.99 -3.15
CA CYS A 189 14.83 8.70 -3.60
C CYS A 189 14.32 8.25 -4.98
N SER A 190 13.04 8.49 -5.33
CA SER A 190 12.50 8.00 -6.61
C SER A 190 13.18 8.67 -7.81
N PRO A 191 13.30 10.01 -7.89
CA PRO A 191 14.05 10.66 -8.96
C PRO A 191 15.52 10.23 -9.00
N GLU A 192 16.16 10.02 -7.87
CA GLU A 192 17.54 9.61 -7.80
C GLU A 192 17.75 8.22 -8.37
N VAL A 193 16.95 7.23 -7.94
CA VAL A 193 17.11 5.86 -8.39
C VAL A 193 16.80 5.69 -9.87
N PHE A 194 15.77 6.33 -10.42
CA PHE A 194 15.45 6.26 -11.86
C PHE A 194 16.54 6.88 -12.72
N ARG A 195 17.13 8.02 -12.29
CA ARG A 195 18.27 8.63 -12.97
C ARG A 195 19.50 7.72 -12.93
N ASN A 196 19.82 7.15 -11.78
CA ASN A 196 20.94 6.25 -11.61
C ASN A 196 20.75 4.93 -12.40
N ALA A 197 19.50 4.50 -12.59
CA ALA A 197 19.14 3.38 -13.44
C ALA A 197 19.34 3.66 -14.95
N GLY A 198 19.48 4.92 -15.36
CA GLY A 198 19.74 5.34 -16.74
C GLY A 198 18.58 6.01 -17.47
N ALA A 199 17.44 6.22 -16.82
CA ALA A 199 16.31 6.90 -17.43
C ALA A 199 16.54 8.41 -17.56
N GLU A 200 16.01 9.02 -18.62
CA GLU A 200 15.73 10.45 -18.68
C GLU A 200 14.47 10.70 -17.87
N ILE A 201 14.50 11.64 -16.91
CA ILE A 201 13.37 11.86 -16.00
C ILE A 201 12.79 13.27 -16.09
N VAL A 202 11.48 13.34 -16.03
CA VAL A 202 10.71 14.56 -15.74
C VAL A 202 10.05 14.34 -14.37
N VAL A 203 10.17 15.30 -13.47
CA VAL A 203 9.67 15.15 -12.09
C VAL A 203 8.58 16.17 -11.83
N ILE A 204 7.44 15.71 -11.34
CA ILE A 204 6.32 16.52 -10.86
C ILE A 204 5.97 16.10 -9.43
N GLY A 205 5.30 16.96 -8.68
CA GLY A 205 4.89 16.64 -7.31
C GLY A 205 6.03 16.29 -6.37
N ALA A 206 7.24 16.90 -6.51
CA ALA A 206 8.42 16.58 -5.71
C ALA A 206 8.99 17.78 -4.93
N ASP A 207 8.16 18.77 -4.61
CA ASP A 207 8.52 19.93 -3.78
C ASP A 207 7.62 19.97 -2.54
N PRO A 208 7.88 19.11 -1.54
CA PRO A 208 7.05 19.02 -0.34
C PRO A 208 7.24 20.24 0.56
N ASP A 209 6.13 20.92 0.91
CA ASP A 209 6.10 22.05 1.85
C ASP A 209 5.53 21.69 3.24
N GLY A 210 5.19 20.41 3.43
CA GLY A 210 4.62 19.88 4.66
C GLY A 210 3.10 19.88 4.74
N VAL A 211 2.41 20.59 3.81
CA VAL A 211 0.94 20.69 3.77
C VAL A 211 0.34 20.37 2.39
N ASN A 212 1.17 20.05 1.40
CA ASN A 212 0.75 19.78 0.02
C ASN A 212 0.82 18.29 -0.39
N ILE A 213 1.12 17.38 0.54
CA ILE A 213 1.17 15.95 0.25
C ILE A 213 -0.17 15.42 -0.29
N ASN A 214 -0.13 14.69 -1.41
CA ASN A 214 -1.29 14.14 -2.13
C ASN A 214 -2.29 15.20 -2.68
N ASP A 215 -1.98 16.48 -2.63
CA ASP A 215 -2.91 17.55 -3.07
C ASP A 215 -2.92 17.69 -4.59
N GLY A 216 -3.80 16.94 -5.24
CA GLY A 216 -3.95 16.90 -6.70
C GLY A 216 -2.75 16.30 -7.43
N TYR A 217 -1.99 15.44 -6.76
CA TYR A 217 -0.87 14.68 -7.29
C TYR A 217 -0.91 13.24 -6.77
N GLY A 218 -0.07 12.39 -7.36
CA GLY A 218 0.17 11.02 -6.94
C GLY A 218 -0.90 10.03 -7.38
N SER A 219 -0.87 8.83 -6.81
CA SER A 219 -1.66 7.67 -7.26
C SER A 219 -3.19 7.83 -7.12
N THR A 220 -3.66 8.85 -6.41
CA THR A 220 -5.09 9.18 -6.29
C THR A 220 -5.56 10.30 -7.24
N HIS A 221 -4.63 10.96 -7.94
CA HIS A 221 -4.87 12.10 -8.83
C HIS A 221 -3.92 12.06 -10.03
N LEU A 222 -4.27 11.26 -11.05
CA LEU A 222 -3.38 10.96 -12.18
C LEU A 222 -3.44 11.99 -13.32
N GLU A 223 -4.33 12.96 -13.27
CA GLU A 223 -4.60 13.89 -14.38
C GLU A 223 -3.35 14.71 -14.74
N LYS A 224 -2.56 15.13 -13.75
CA LYS A 224 -1.32 15.88 -13.99
C LYS A 224 -0.23 14.99 -14.56
N LEU A 225 -0.14 13.75 -14.10
CA LEU A 225 0.79 12.77 -14.66
C LEU A 225 0.45 12.45 -16.12
N GLN A 226 -0.82 12.22 -16.46
CA GLN A 226 -1.28 11.99 -17.83
C GLN A 226 -0.93 13.18 -18.73
N ALA A 227 -1.21 14.41 -18.28
CA ALA A 227 -0.86 15.62 -19.02
C ALA A 227 0.66 15.75 -19.24
N ALA A 228 1.48 15.50 -18.21
CA ALA A 228 2.94 15.59 -18.30
C ALA A 228 3.54 14.53 -19.22
N VAL A 229 3.03 13.29 -19.19
CA VAL A 229 3.45 12.22 -20.12
C VAL A 229 3.24 12.65 -21.56
N LEU A 230 2.07 13.19 -21.89
CA LEU A 230 1.74 13.66 -23.24
C LEU A 230 2.54 14.90 -23.63
N GLU A 231 2.71 15.86 -22.73
CA GLU A 231 3.45 17.11 -22.97
C GLU A 231 4.93 16.85 -23.29
N HIS A 232 5.55 15.93 -22.56
CA HIS A 232 6.97 15.60 -22.71
C HIS A 232 7.24 14.46 -23.69
N GLY A 233 6.18 13.82 -24.23
CA GLY A 233 6.32 12.66 -25.11
C GLY A 233 7.05 11.50 -24.41
N ALA A 234 6.79 11.33 -23.11
CA ALA A 234 7.46 10.32 -22.31
C ALA A 234 6.95 8.91 -22.61
N ASP A 235 7.81 7.91 -22.44
CA ASP A 235 7.47 6.50 -22.65
C ASP A 235 6.59 5.94 -21.54
N LEU A 236 6.73 6.50 -20.31
CA LEU A 236 6.14 6.00 -19.09
C LEU A 236 5.92 7.13 -18.08
N GLY A 237 4.76 7.15 -17.44
CA GLY A 237 4.49 7.91 -16.23
C GLY A 237 4.37 6.98 -15.02
N ILE A 238 4.93 7.36 -13.88
CA ILE A 238 4.82 6.65 -12.60
C ILE A 238 4.30 7.61 -11.55
N ALA A 239 3.24 7.23 -10.83
CA ALA A 239 2.71 7.94 -9.67
C ALA A 239 2.86 7.11 -8.40
N HIS A 240 3.40 7.74 -7.36
CA HIS A 240 3.41 7.22 -6.00
C HIS A 240 2.28 7.84 -5.17
N ASP A 241 2.00 7.29 -4.00
CA ASP A 241 1.24 8.00 -2.97
C ASP A 241 2.18 8.62 -1.92
N GLY A 242 1.63 9.24 -0.90
CA GLY A 242 2.39 10.05 0.06
C GLY A 242 3.53 9.32 0.77
N ASP A 243 3.43 8.03 1.03
CA ASP A 243 4.49 7.20 1.63
C ASP A 243 5.06 6.14 0.66
N ALA A 244 4.68 6.26 -0.62
CA ALA A 244 5.22 5.52 -1.75
C ALA A 244 5.21 3.99 -1.61
N ASP A 245 4.23 3.45 -0.89
CA ASP A 245 3.98 2.01 -0.87
C ASP A 245 3.17 1.55 -2.09
N ARG A 246 2.74 2.50 -2.97
CA ARG A 246 1.96 2.28 -4.19
C ARG A 246 2.65 2.81 -5.44
N CYS A 247 2.32 2.15 -6.57
CA CYS A 247 2.69 2.56 -7.92
C CYS A 247 1.50 2.41 -8.84
N LEU A 248 1.07 3.50 -9.47
CA LEU A 248 0.24 3.47 -10.67
C LEU A 248 1.03 4.02 -11.84
N ALA A 249 0.70 3.59 -13.05
CA ALA A 249 1.43 3.99 -14.24
C ALA A 249 0.51 4.64 -15.28
N VAL A 250 1.14 5.38 -16.21
CA VAL A 250 0.51 5.98 -17.39
C VAL A 250 1.34 5.63 -18.60
N ASP A 251 0.72 5.13 -19.67
CA ASP A 251 1.40 4.83 -20.92
C ASP A 251 1.64 6.09 -21.76
N HIS A 252 2.41 5.95 -22.82
CA HIS A 252 2.79 7.04 -23.73
C HIS A 252 1.59 7.72 -24.46
N GLU A 253 0.40 7.12 -24.43
CA GLU A 253 -0.84 7.69 -24.96
C GLU A 253 -1.70 8.37 -23.87
N GLY A 254 -1.23 8.38 -22.62
CA GLY A 254 -1.93 8.97 -21.49
C GLY A 254 -2.94 8.02 -20.83
N SER A 255 -2.98 6.74 -21.19
CA SER A 255 -3.86 5.76 -20.57
C SER A 255 -3.32 5.29 -19.23
N ILE A 256 -4.22 5.16 -18.25
CA ILE A 256 -3.86 4.66 -16.92
C ILE A 256 -3.65 3.14 -16.97
N VAL A 257 -2.55 2.69 -16.39
CA VAL A 257 -2.22 1.28 -16.12
C VAL A 257 -2.22 1.10 -14.61
N ASP A 258 -3.24 0.44 -14.09
CA ASP A 258 -3.43 0.28 -12.65
C ASP A 258 -2.68 -0.94 -12.06
N GLY A 259 -2.83 -1.15 -10.75
CA GLY A 259 -2.14 -2.23 -10.07
C GLY A 259 -2.45 -3.63 -10.61
N ASP A 260 -3.66 -3.86 -11.12
CA ASP A 260 -4.04 -5.16 -11.70
C ASP A 260 -3.28 -5.41 -13.00
N GLU A 261 -3.20 -4.41 -13.88
CA GLU A 261 -2.45 -4.48 -15.13
C GLU A 261 -0.96 -4.61 -14.87
N ILE A 262 -0.42 -3.85 -13.90
CA ILE A 262 0.98 -3.96 -13.45
C ILE A 262 1.26 -5.38 -12.95
N MET A 263 0.40 -5.93 -12.08
CA MET A 263 0.55 -7.30 -11.58
C MET A 263 0.48 -8.34 -12.69
N ALA A 264 -0.41 -8.17 -13.68
CA ALA A 264 -0.48 -9.06 -14.84
C ALA A 264 0.84 -9.06 -15.64
N VAL A 265 1.37 -7.87 -15.95
CA VAL A 265 2.66 -7.70 -16.66
C VAL A 265 3.79 -8.35 -15.89
N MET A 266 3.86 -8.11 -14.57
CA MET A 266 4.94 -8.62 -13.73
C MET A 266 4.83 -10.13 -13.47
N ALA A 267 3.61 -10.67 -13.29
CA ALA A 267 3.40 -12.11 -13.16
C ALA A 267 3.90 -12.88 -14.38
N LEU A 268 3.57 -12.40 -15.60
CA LEU A 268 4.09 -12.99 -16.82
C LEU A 268 5.61 -12.86 -16.91
N ALA A 269 6.17 -11.69 -16.60
CA ALA A 269 7.61 -11.48 -16.63
C ALA A 269 8.35 -12.41 -15.66
N MET A 270 7.85 -12.56 -14.42
CA MET A 270 8.44 -13.41 -13.40
C MET A 270 8.29 -14.91 -13.75
N ARG A 271 7.15 -15.31 -14.32
CA ARG A 271 6.98 -16.69 -14.82
C ARG A 271 7.97 -17.00 -15.93
N ASP A 272 8.09 -16.12 -16.94
CA ASP A 272 9.04 -16.30 -18.06
C ASP A 272 10.48 -16.40 -17.57
N ALA A 273 10.82 -15.73 -16.47
CA ALA A 273 12.12 -15.79 -15.80
C ALA A 273 12.28 -16.98 -14.81
N GLY A 274 11.23 -17.79 -14.60
CA GLY A 274 11.24 -18.89 -13.62
C GLY A 274 11.26 -18.41 -12.17
N LYS A 275 10.80 -17.17 -11.89
CA LYS A 275 10.79 -16.52 -10.58
C LYS A 275 9.42 -16.45 -9.93
N LEU A 276 8.34 -16.79 -10.63
CA LEU A 276 6.98 -16.84 -10.08
C LEU A 276 6.76 -18.19 -9.41
N ARG A 277 6.82 -18.23 -8.10
CA ARG A 277 6.66 -19.47 -7.33
C ARG A 277 5.29 -20.10 -7.59
N ASP A 278 5.29 -21.38 -7.95
CA ASP A 278 4.11 -22.20 -8.26
C ASP A 278 3.19 -21.55 -9.30
N ASP A 279 3.74 -20.72 -10.19
CA ASP A 279 2.99 -19.92 -11.16
C ASP A 279 1.77 -19.25 -10.54
N THR A 280 1.95 -18.64 -9.34
CA THR A 280 0.86 -18.08 -8.55
C THR A 280 1.07 -16.60 -8.26
N LEU A 281 0.02 -15.79 -8.54
CA LEU A 281 -0.15 -14.41 -8.09
C LEU A 281 -1.15 -14.37 -6.93
N VAL A 282 -0.86 -13.60 -5.90
CA VAL A 282 -1.81 -13.32 -4.80
C VAL A 282 -2.40 -11.93 -4.95
N ALA A 283 -3.73 -11.81 -5.03
CA ALA A 283 -4.39 -10.51 -5.11
C ALA A 283 -5.72 -10.51 -4.33
N THR A 284 -6.32 -9.34 -4.16
CA THR A 284 -7.57 -9.24 -3.42
C THR A 284 -8.77 -9.55 -4.29
N VAL A 285 -9.91 -9.87 -3.67
CA VAL A 285 -11.19 -10.05 -4.36
C VAL A 285 -11.67 -8.79 -5.11
N MET A 286 -11.01 -7.63 -4.89
CA MET A 286 -11.32 -6.39 -5.61
C MET A 286 -10.64 -6.30 -6.97
N SER A 287 -9.62 -7.11 -7.25
CA SER A 287 -8.96 -7.13 -8.56
C SER A 287 -9.95 -7.40 -9.68
N ASN A 288 -9.80 -6.68 -10.78
CA ASN A 288 -10.70 -6.76 -11.93
C ASN A 288 -10.79 -8.18 -12.49
N LEU A 289 -11.96 -8.62 -12.91
CA LEU A 289 -12.15 -9.94 -13.51
C LEU A 289 -11.25 -10.16 -14.73
N GLY A 290 -10.90 -9.09 -15.44
CA GLY A 290 -9.94 -9.13 -16.55
C GLY A 290 -8.58 -9.69 -16.14
N LEU A 291 -8.09 -9.38 -14.93
CA LEU A 291 -6.87 -9.98 -14.37
C LEU A 291 -7.01 -11.50 -14.24
N LYS A 292 -8.11 -11.95 -13.65
CA LYS A 292 -8.37 -13.38 -13.47
C LYS A 292 -8.43 -14.16 -14.78
N ILE A 293 -9.06 -13.56 -15.81
CA ILE A 293 -9.14 -14.13 -17.15
C ILE A 293 -7.74 -14.20 -17.77
N ALA A 294 -6.99 -13.09 -17.77
CA ALA A 294 -5.65 -13.01 -18.33
C ALA A 294 -4.67 -14.02 -17.71
N LEU A 295 -4.68 -14.14 -16.38
CA LEU A 295 -3.84 -15.10 -15.67
C LEU A 295 -4.22 -16.56 -16.00
N ARG A 296 -5.52 -16.87 -16.03
CA ARG A 296 -6.01 -18.20 -16.43
C ARG A 296 -5.56 -18.58 -17.82
N GLU A 297 -5.66 -17.67 -18.78
CA GLU A 297 -5.21 -17.88 -20.17
C GLU A 297 -3.68 -18.07 -20.26
N ALA A 298 -2.97 -17.41 -19.38
CA ALA A 298 -1.53 -17.55 -19.24
C ALA A 298 -1.09 -18.80 -18.45
N GLY A 299 -2.00 -19.57 -17.88
CA GLY A 299 -1.69 -20.72 -17.01
C GLY A 299 -1.13 -20.32 -15.65
N ILE A 300 -1.42 -19.10 -15.19
CA ILE A 300 -1.06 -18.59 -13.86
C ILE A 300 -2.25 -18.69 -12.93
N THR A 301 -2.04 -19.19 -11.73
CA THR A 301 -3.05 -19.28 -10.68
C THR A 301 -3.21 -17.93 -9.99
N LEU A 302 -4.46 -17.46 -9.83
CA LEU A 302 -4.79 -16.34 -8.96
C LEU A 302 -5.27 -16.88 -7.59
N LYS A 303 -4.51 -16.57 -6.53
CA LYS A 303 -4.96 -16.78 -5.15
C LYS A 303 -5.63 -15.52 -4.64
N GLU A 304 -6.96 -15.56 -4.49
CA GLU A 304 -7.74 -14.42 -4.01
C GLU A 304 -7.75 -14.35 -2.48
N THR A 305 -7.63 -13.15 -1.94
CA THR A 305 -7.68 -12.86 -0.50
C THR A 305 -8.73 -11.80 -0.19
N GLY A 306 -9.01 -11.57 1.08
CA GLY A 306 -9.76 -10.40 1.56
C GLY A 306 -9.08 -9.09 1.16
N VAL A 307 -9.81 -7.97 1.26
CA VAL A 307 -9.31 -6.64 0.92
C VAL A 307 -8.41 -6.10 2.01
N GLY A 308 -7.20 -5.71 1.64
CA GLY A 308 -6.18 -5.12 2.49
C GLY A 308 -4.83 -5.84 2.35
N ASP A 309 -3.77 -5.07 2.37
CA ASP A 309 -2.37 -5.50 2.23
C ASP A 309 -1.99 -6.63 3.20
N ARG A 310 -2.54 -6.61 4.43
CA ARG A 310 -2.36 -7.66 5.44
C ARG A 310 -2.78 -9.03 4.91
N TYR A 311 -3.95 -9.13 4.29
CA TYR A 311 -4.46 -10.41 3.77
C TYR A 311 -3.67 -10.89 2.56
N VAL A 312 -3.19 -9.95 1.74
CA VAL A 312 -2.27 -10.29 0.64
C VAL A 312 -0.98 -10.86 1.19
N LEU A 313 -0.36 -10.22 2.19
CA LEU A 313 0.86 -10.71 2.84
C LEU A 313 0.67 -12.08 3.50
N GLU A 314 -0.47 -12.31 4.18
CA GLU A 314 -0.81 -13.61 4.77
C GLU A 314 -0.94 -14.66 3.65
N GLY A 315 -1.70 -14.34 2.60
CA GLY A 315 -1.86 -15.23 1.45
C GLY A 315 -0.54 -15.57 0.75
N MET A 316 0.39 -14.61 0.67
CA MET A 316 1.72 -14.85 0.12
C MET A 316 2.56 -15.76 1.02
N ARG A 317 2.51 -15.56 2.34
CA ARG A 317 3.27 -16.39 3.32
C ARG A 317 2.81 -17.84 3.35
N ASP A 318 1.51 -18.11 3.18
CA ASP A 318 0.95 -19.46 3.21
C ASP A 318 1.58 -20.40 2.16
N GLY A 319 1.96 -19.88 1.00
CA GLY A 319 2.58 -20.66 -0.08
C GLY A 319 3.98 -20.18 -0.46
N ASP A 320 4.56 -19.25 0.34
CA ASP A 320 5.85 -18.63 0.04
C ASP A 320 5.86 -18.02 -1.38
N TYR A 321 4.73 -17.40 -1.79
CA TYR A 321 4.54 -16.83 -3.13
C TYR A 321 5.36 -15.57 -3.35
N SER A 322 5.83 -15.39 -4.59
CA SER A 322 6.81 -14.38 -4.96
C SER A 322 6.21 -13.01 -5.25
N LEU A 323 4.94 -12.95 -5.69
CA LEU A 323 4.27 -11.74 -6.15
C LEU A 323 2.86 -11.67 -5.59
N GLY A 324 2.48 -10.50 -5.11
CA GLY A 324 1.11 -10.20 -4.69
C GLY A 324 0.84 -8.71 -4.66
N GLY A 325 -0.43 -8.33 -4.54
CA GLY A 325 -0.76 -6.92 -4.43
C GLY A 325 -2.24 -6.60 -4.58
N GLU A 326 -2.51 -5.33 -4.85
CA GLU A 326 -3.86 -4.76 -4.95
C GLU A 326 -3.97 -3.86 -6.18
N GLN A 327 -5.19 -3.71 -6.68
CA GLN A 327 -5.52 -2.78 -7.79
C GLN A 327 -5.06 -1.34 -7.50
N SER A 328 -5.01 -0.95 -6.23
CA SER A 328 -4.53 0.38 -5.80
C SER A 328 -3.05 0.66 -6.10
N GLY A 329 -2.31 -0.34 -6.62
CA GLY A 329 -0.89 -0.22 -6.92
C GLY A 329 0.04 -0.66 -5.80
N HIS A 330 -0.49 -1.17 -4.68
CA HIS A 330 0.32 -1.78 -3.62
C HIS A 330 0.78 -3.16 -4.08
N VAL A 331 2.00 -3.25 -4.63
CA VAL A 331 2.56 -4.48 -5.23
C VAL A 331 3.78 -4.93 -4.43
N ILE A 332 3.81 -6.21 -4.08
CA ILE A 332 4.82 -6.83 -3.22
C ILE A 332 5.64 -7.83 -4.03
N PHE A 333 6.94 -7.61 -4.15
CA PHE A 333 7.92 -8.54 -4.67
C PHE A 333 8.67 -9.17 -3.50
N ALA A 334 8.28 -10.38 -3.08
CA ALA A 334 8.78 -11.02 -1.85
C ALA A 334 10.30 -11.29 -1.87
N GLU A 335 10.93 -11.36 -3.04
CA GLU A 335 12.39 -11.49 -3.19
C GLU A 335 13.11 -10.21 -2.71
N TYR A 336 12.48 -9.04 -2.82
CA TYR A 336 13.12 -7.74 -2.64
C TYR A 336 12.55 -6.91 -1.50
N ALA A 337 11.27 -7.11 -1.14
CA ALA A 337 10.56 -6.29 -0.17
C ALA A 337 9.63 -7.12 0.72
N THR A 338 9.34 -6.61 1.92
CA THR A 338 8.43 -7.23 2.90
C THR A 338 7.04 -6.60 2.93
N THR A 339 6.85 -5.55 2.13
CA THR A 339 5.60 -4.80 1.95
C THR A 339 5.51 -4.29 0.51
N GLY A 340 4.40 -3.65 0.13
CA GLY A 340 4.32 -2.94 -1.14
C GLY A 340 5.40 -1.87 -1.25
N ASP A 341 5.98 -1.76 -2.45
CA ASP A 341 7.03 -0.81 -2.74
C ASP A 341 6.77 -0.18 -4.12
N GLY A 342 6.29 1.08 -4.09
CA GLY A 342 5.92 1.77 -5.32
C GLY A 342 7.13 2.13 -6.18
N VAL A 343 8.27 2.46 -5.58
CA VAL A 343 9.50 2.80 -6.32
C VAL A 343 10.07 1.55 -6.99
N LEU A 344 10.16 0.45 -6.25
CA LEU A 344 10.56 -0.87 -6.78
C LEU A 344 9.63 -1.30 -7.93
N THR A 345 8.32 -1.19 -7.74
CA THR A 345 7.32 -1.58 -8.74
C THR A 345 7.49 -0.80 -10.04
N GLY A 346 7.65 0.53 -9.95
CA GLY A 346 7.90 1.38 -11.11
C GLY A 346 9.21 1.03 -11.83
N LEU A 347 10.27 0.75 -11.07
CA LEU A 347 11.56 0.31 -11.62
C LEU A 347 11.47 -1.03 -12.35
N GLN A 348 10.81 -2.04 -11.76
CA GLN A 348 10.63 -3.35 -12.38
C GLN A 348 9.78 -3.26 -13.66
N LEU A 349 8.74 -2.42 -13.65
CA LEU A 349 7.90 -2.17 -14.82
C LEU A 349 8.71 -1.50 -15.95
N ALA A 350 9.47 -0.46 -15.65
CA ALA A 350 10.37 0.21 -16.61
C ALA A 350 11.46 -0.73 -17.13
N ALA A 351 12.04 -1.57 -16.27
CA ALA A 351 13.04 -2.57 -16.67
C ALA A 351 12.44 -3.63 -17.59
N ARG A 352 11.16 -4.01 -17.42
CA ARG A 352 10.45 -4.90 -18.34
C ARG A 352 10.27 -4.25 -19.73
N MET A 353 9.94 -2.96 -19.78
CA MET A 353 9.90 -2.20 -21.06
C MET A 353 11.26 -2.19 -21.72
N ALA A 354 12.32 -1.78 -21.01
CA ALA A 354 13.69 -1.74 -21.53
C ALA A 354 14.17 -3.12 -22.03
N GLY A 355 13.94 -4.17 -21.26
CA GLY A 355 14.39 -5.53 -21.59
C GLY A 355 13.65 -6.16 -22.77
N THR A 356 12.40 -5.75 -23.05
CA THR A 356 11.59 -6.29 -24.15
C THR A 356 11.56 -5.39 -25.37
N GLY A 357 11.87 -4.10 -25.23
CA GLY A 357 11.68 -3.08 -26.27
C GLY A 357 10.21 -2.79 -26.59
N LYS A 358 9.28 -3.24 -25.72
CA LYS A 358 7.83 -3.00 -25.86
C LYS A 358 7.41 -1.76 -25.08
N THR A 359 6.42 -1.06 -25.62
CA THR A 359 5.76 0.03 -24.90
C THR A 359 4.95 -0.52 -23.74
N LEU A 360 4.65 0.36 -22.73
CA LEU A 360 3.78 -0.04 -21.61
C LEU A 360 2.40 -0.48 -22.10
N LYS A 361 1.83 0.21 -23.08
CA LYS A 361 0.55 -0.17 -23.72
C LYS A 361 0.56 -1.59 -24.28
N GLU A 362 1.64 -1.98 -24.98
CA GLU A 362 1.78 -3.34 -25.52
C GLU A 362 1.94 -4.39 -24.41
N LEU A 363 2.61 -4.03 -23.31
CA LEU A 363 2.73 -4.92 -22.17
C LEU A 363 1.42 -5.07 -21.42
N ALA A 364 0.69 -3.99 -21.16
CA ALA A 364 -0.58 -3.98 -20.45
C ALA A 364 -1.71 -4.67 -21.26
N ALA A 365 -1.58 -4.77 -22.61
CA ALA A 365 -2.53 -5.47 -23.47
C ALA A 365 -2.68 -6.99 -23.16
N VAL A 366 -1.88 -7.54 -22.24
CA VAL A 366 -2.06 -8.91 -21.73
C VAL A 366 -3.36 -9.07 -20.93
N MET A 367 -3.92 -7.97 -20.45
CA MET A 367 -5.18 -7.91 -19.71
C MET A 367 -6.17 -6.97 -20.41
N THR A 368 -7.42 -7.38 -20.50
CA THR A 368 -8.52 -6.49 -20.89
C THR A 368 -9.32 -6.14 -19.65
N LYS A 369 -9.26 -4.87 -19.25
CA LYS A 369 -10.01 -4.37 -18.11
C LYS A 369 -11.49 -4.33 -18.40
N LEU A 370 -12.30 -5.01 -17.61
CA LEU A 370 -13.75 -4.97 -17.72
C LEU A 370 -14.29 -3.70 -17.04
N PRO A 371 -15.29 -3.04 -17.65
CA PRO A 371 -16.03 -1.96 -17.01
C PRO A 371 -16.56 -2.38 -15.64
N GLN A 372 -16.32 -1.54 -14.63
CA GLN A 372 -16.71 -1.77 -13.24
C GLN A 372 -17.58 -0.63 -12.74
N VAL A 373 -18.70 -0.97 -12.11
CA VAL A 373 -19.59 -0.04 -11.42
C VAL A 373 -19.66 -0.40 -9.94
N LEU A 374 -19.47 0.60 -9.08
CA LEU A 374 -19.55 0.46 -7.62
C LEU A 374 -20.61 1.40 -7.06
N ILE A 375 -21.64 0.84 -6.42
CA ILE A 375 -22.70 1.59 -5.75
C ILE A 375 -22.63 1.33 -4.24
N ASN A 376 -22.56 2.41 -3.46
CA ASN A 376 -22.58 2.36 -2.00
C ASN A 376 -24.02 2.56 -1.49
N VAL A 377 -24.66 1.49 -1.05
CA VAL A 377 -26.03 1.53 -0.48
C VAL A 377 -25.92 1.83 1.01
N LYS A 378 -26.39 3.01 1.42
CA LYS A 378 -26.29 3.52 2.80
C LYS A 378 -27.58 3.26 3.59
N GLY A 379 -27.49 3.25 4.93
CA GLY A 379 -28.65 3.12 5.80
C GLY A 379 -29.27 1.72 5.78
N VAL A 380 -28.48 0.69 5.54
CA VAL A 380 -28.91 -0.70 5.43
C VAL A 380 -28.26 -1.60 6.48
N ASP A 381 -28.95 -2.69 6.85
CA ASP A 381 -28.37 -3.73 7.70
C ASP A 381 -27.29 -4.51 6.91
N ARG A 382 -26.07 -4.10 7.09
CA ARG A 382 -24.92 -4.72 6.44
C ARG A 382 -24.70 -6.19 6.82
N THR A 383 -25.17 -6.61 8.01
CA THR A 383 -24.96 -7.98 8.50
C THR A 383 -25.87 -8.98 7.80
N ALA A 384 -27.03 -8.52 7.35
CA ALA A 384 -27.99 -9.32 6.60
C ALA A 384 -27.64 -9.47 5.11
N ALA A 385 -26.73 -8.65 4.57
CA ALA A 385 -26.43 -8.61 3.13
C ALA A 385 -25.99 -9.98 2.54
N THR A 386 -25.28 -10.79 3.32
CA THR A 386 -24.81 -12.11 2.89
C THR A 386 -25.77 -13.27 3.23
N SER A 387 -26.82 -13.02 4.01
CA SER A 387 -27.75 -14.05 4.50
C SER A 387 -29.21 -13.85 4.09
N ASP A 388 -29.58 -12.65 3.60
CA ASP A 388 -30.95 -12.41 3.11
C ASP A 388 -31.18 -13.17 1.79
N GLU A 389 -32.17 -14.07 1.78
CA GLU A 389 -32.45 -14.94 0.63
C GLU A 389 -32.76 -14.15 -0.63
N GLY A 390 -33.55 -13.06 -0.54
CA GLY A 390 -33.93 -12.28 -1.71
C GLY A 390 -32.78 -11.49 -2.30
N VAL A 391 -31.84 -10.98 -1.47
CA VAL A 391 -30.61 -10.35 -1.96
C VAL A 391 -29.73 -11.39 -2.64
N GLN A 392 -29.56 -12.57 -2.04
CA GLN A 392 -28.75 -13.64 -2.63
C GLN A 392 -29.36 -14.22 -3.91
N ASP A 393 -30.71 -14.28 -4.02
CA ASP A 393 -31.37 -14.66 -5.25
C ASP A 393 -31.09 -13.64 -6.37
N ALA A 394 -31.23 -12.34 -6.09
CA ALA A 394 -30.94 -11.30 -7.06
C ALA A 394 -29.46 -11.33 -7.53
N VAL A 395 -28.53 -11.62 -6.62
CA VAL A 395 -27.10 -11.81 -6.98
C VAL A 395 -26.95 -12.99 -7.94
N ARG A 396 -27.56 -14.16 -7.64
CA ARG A 396 -27.49 -15.33 -8.52
C ARG A 396 -28.11 -15.08 -9.90
N GLU A 397 -29.22 -14.36 -9.97
CA GLU A 397 -29.84 -13.97 -11.23
C GLU A 397 -28.92 -13.04 -12.05
N ALA A 398 -28.31 -12.06 -11.41
CA ALA A 398 -27.34 -11.17 -12.03
C ALA A 398 -26.11 -11.92 -12.56
N GLU A 399 -25.55 -12.83 -11.76
CA GLU A 399 -24.42 -13.67 -12.17
C GLU A 399 -24.78 -14.59 -13.33
N ALA A 400 -26.01 -15.13 -13.36
CA ALA A 400 -26.48 -15.94 -14.48
C ALA A 400 -26.58 -15.14 -15.79
N VAL A 401 -26.96 -13.86 -15.73
CA VAL A 401 -26.97 -12.94 -16.88
C VAL A 401 -25.56 -12.59 -17.35
N LEU A 402 -24.65 -12.34 -16.42
CA LEU A 402 -23.26 -11.94 -16.70
C LEU A 402 -22.42 -13.10 -17.26
N GLY A 403 -22.68 -14.33 -16.84
CA GLY A 403 -21.94 -15.52 -17.24
C GLY A 403 -20.44 -15.41 -16.90
N GLU A 404 -19.57 -15.79 -17.83
CA GLU A 404 -18.10 -15.69 -17.66
C GLU A 404 -17.54 -14.31 -17.99
N THR A 405 -18.36 -13.39 -18.50
CA THR A 405 -17.95 -12.06 -18.96
C THR A 405 -18.23 -10.95 -17.94
N GLY A 406 -18.62 -11.32 -16.73
CA GLY A 406 -18.84 -10.38 -15.65
C GLY A 406 -18.95 -11.07 -14.29
N ARG A 407 -19.09 -10.29 -13.25
CA ARG A 407 -19.30 -10.78 -11.88
C ARG A 407 -19.99 -9.75 -11.00
N VAL A 408 -20.52 -10.22 -9.90
CA VAL A 408 -21.06 -9.40 -8.81
C VAL A 408 -20.18 -9.59 -7.57
N LEU A 409 -19.87 -8.50 -6.89
CA LEU A 409 -19.28 -8.53 -5.55
C LEU A 409 -20.11 -7.68 -4.60
N LEU A 410 -20.79 -8.35 -3.67
CA LEU A 410 -21.58 -7.71 -2.62
C LEU A 410 -20.74 -7.72 -1.32
N ARG A 411 -20.38 -6.53 -0.81
CA ARG A 411 -19.50 -6.42 0.36
C ARG A 411 -20.06 -5.48 1.43
N PRO A 412 -20.33 -5.99 2.65
CA PRO A 412 -20.63 -5.12 3.78
C PRO A 412 -19.42 -4.26 4.18
N SER A 413 -19.67 -2.99 4.56
CA SER A 413 -18.61 -2.13 5.13
C SER A 413 -18.23 -2.64 6.52
N GLY A 414 -16.93 -2.55 6.87
CA GLY A 414 -16.45 -2.92 8.20
C GLY A 414 -16.96 -2.01 9.33
N THR A 415 -17.17 -0.72 9.05
CA THR A 415 -17.40 0.32 10.05
C THR A 415 -18.73 1.04 9.93
N GLU A 416 -19.29 1.18 8.74
CA GLU A 416 -20.50 1.97 8.46
C GLU A 416 -21.69 1.07 8.08
N PRO A 417 -22.95 1.51 8.27
CA PRO A 417 -24.13 0.80 7.78
C PRO A 417 -24.26 0.98 6.25
N VAL A 418 -23.31 0.40 5.53
CA VAL A 418 -23.18 0.49 4.07
C VAL A 418 -22.93 -0.89 3.50
N VAL A 419 -23.62 -1.24 2.43
CA VAL A 419 -23.34 -2.38 1.56
C VAL A 419 -22.80 -1.85 0.23
N ARG A 420 -21.67 -2.35 -0.20
CA ARG A 420 -21.05 -2.01 -1.49
C ARG A 420 -21.45 -3.05 -2.51
N VAL A 421 -22.14 -2.60 -3.55
CA VAL A 421 -22.54 -3.41 -4.71
C VAL A 421 -21.59 -3.07 -5.83
N MET A 422 -20.73 -4.02 -6.20
CA MET A 422 -19.80 -3.90 -7.33
C MET A 422 -20.21 -4.88 -8.41
N VAL A 423 -20.30 -4.40 -9.64
CA VAL A 423 -20.60 -5.21 -10.83
C VAL A 423 -19.55 -4.91 -11.89
N GLU A 424 -19.02 -5.97 -12.46
CA GLU A 424 -18.18 -5.93 -13.66
C GLU A 424 -18.93 -6.62 -14.81
N ALA A 425 -18.85 -6.06 -16.02
CA ALA A 425 -19.47 -6.62 -17.19
C ALA A 425 -18.68 -6.29 -18.47
N ALA A 426 -19.04 -6.93 -19.58
CA ALA A 426 -18.41 -6.70 -20.87
C ALA A 426 -18.56 -5.25 -21.39
N ASP A 427 -19.59 -4.55 -20.96
CA ASP A 427 -19.85 -3.15 -21.28
C ASP A 427 -20.39 -2.37 -20.08
N THR A 428 -20.20 -1.05 -20.11
CA THR A 428 -20.58 -0.14 -19.01
C THR A 428 -22.08 -0.10 -18.76
N ASP A 429 -22.90 -0.14 -19.81
CA ASP A 429 -24.37 -0.03 -19.68
C ASP A 429 -24.94 -1.26 -18.96
N THR A 430 -24.42 -2.45 -19.28
CA THR A 430 -24.78 -3.69 -18.61
C THR A 430 -24.34 -3.67 -17.14
N ALA A 431 -23.10 -3.24 -16.84
CA ALA A 431 -22.61 -3.13 -15.48
C ALA A 431 -23.45 -2.15 -14.65
N GLN A 432 -23.78 -0.98 -15.21
CA GLN A 432 -24.57 0.06 -14.56
C GLN A 432 -25.98 -0.43 -14.22
N ARG A 433 -26.69 -0.96 -15.20
CA ARG A 433 -28.06 -1.47 -15.02
C ARG A 433 -28.12 -2.53 -13.93
N ILE A 434 -27.25 -3.54 -13.98
CA ILE A 434 -27.26 -4.62 -13.00
C ILE A 434 -26.86 -4.10 -11.60
N ALA A 435 -25.92 -3.17 -11.51
CA ALA A 435 -25.53 -2.57 -10.24
C ALA A 435 -26.69 -1.77 -9.61
N GLU A 436 -27.44 -1.00 -10.42
CA GLU A 436 -28.63 -0.26 -9.97
C GLU A 436 -29.75 -1.19 -9.50
N ASP A 437 -30.06 -2.25 -10.25
CA ASP A 437 -31.07 -3.24 -9.89
C ASP A 437 -30.75 -3.93 -8.55
N LEU A 438 -29.48 -4.34 -8.38
CA LEU A 438 -29.00 -4.94 -7.13
C LEU A 438 -29.00 -3.94 -5.96
N ALA A 439 -28.58 -2.71 -6.21
CA ALA A 439 -28.59 -1.66 -5.18
C ALA A 439 -30.01 -1.34 -4.71
N ALA A 440 -30.98 -1.30 -5.64
CA ALA A 440 -32.41 -1.15 -5.30
C ALA A 440 -32.92 -2.31 -4.46
N THR A 441 -32.60 -3.55 -4.81
CA THR A 441 -32.95 -4.75 -4.04
C THR A 441 -32.36 -4.71 -2.62
N VAL A 442 -31.07 -4.35 -2.49
CA VAL A 442 -30.41 -4.20 -1.20
C VAL A 442 -31.08 -3.10 -0.36
N GLN A 443 -31.40 -1.95 -0.97
CA GLN A 443 -32.08 -0.86 -0.27
C GLN A 443 -33.49 -1.26 0.18
N GLU A 444 -34.29 -1.91 -0.66
CA GLU A 444 -35.65 -2.34 -0.34
C GLU A 444 -35.68 -3.37 0.79
N ARG A 445 -34.79 -4.35 0.75
CA ARG A 445 -34.83 -5.49 1.68
C ARG A 445 -34.11 -5.27 3.00
N LEU A 446 -33.06 -4.44 2.99
CA LEU A 446 -32.14 -4.27 4.13
C LEU A 446 -32.20 -2.87 4.76
N SER A 447 -33.12 -1.99 4.34
CA SER A 447 -33.26 -0.65 4.91
C SER A 447 -33.42 -0.70 6.44
N LEU A 448 -32.66 0.12 7.17
CA LEU A 448 -32.79 0.33 8.62
C LEU A 448 -33.87 1.34 8.96
N GLU A 449 -34.36 2.11 7.99
CA GLU A 449 -35.50 3.00 8.15
C GLU A 449 -36.80 2.28 7.72
N PRO A 450 -37.94 2.48 8.41
CA PRO A 450 -39.21 1.94 7.94
C PRO A 450 -39.51 2.51 6.56
N VAL A 451 -39.72 1.63 5.59
CA VAL A 451 -40.24 2.02 4.28
C VAL A 451 -41.61 2.68 4.54
N ALA A 452 -41.74 3.99 4.25
CA ALA A 452 -42.93 4.79 4.49
C ALA A 452 -44.05 4.40 3.51
#